data_8c5c82019dd9f2d6a41a844b24e26930
#
_entry.id   8c5c82019dd9f2d6a41a844b24e26930
#
_cell.length_a   1.000
_cell.length_b   1.000
_cell.length_c   1.000
_cell.angle_alpha   90.00
_cell.angle_beta   90.00
_cell.angle_gamma   90.00
#
_symmetry.space_group_name_H-M   'P 1'
#
loop_
_entity.id
_entity.type
_entity.pdbx_description
1 polymer ?
#
loop_
_entity_poly.entity_id
_entity_poly.type
_entity_poly.pdbx_seq_one_letter_code
_entity_poly.pdbx_strand_id
1 'polypeptide(L)'
;WEKGNYVLIKNKSDQEFAVDHSVETVELSEKIAKWKRVLLTERNQRPKPRLDDKTLTSWNALMLKGYVDAYRVFGDKKFLDAALKNANFIKNKQLKEDYSLFHNYKDGKSTINGYLEDYALVTEAFIALYQSTFDQQWLNISKQLTAYTLLHFFDHDKNVFYFTSDQDPDLITRTIEYQDNVIPASNSIMAKNLFLLSHYFDRSDYLQTSKNMLHIIQPHIEQYASGYSNWLDLMLNFSFDFYEFVVVGHDMHTKIKEVNKYYSPNKLIAGSNFDSDQPLLKNRFVANQTLIYVCQNSTCKYPVENTSEALKMITK
;
A
#
# COMPACT_ATOMS: atom_id res chain seq x y z
N TRP A 1 -33.40 -2.05 17.77
CA TRP A 1 -32.23 -1.27 18.09
C TRP A 1 -32.38 -0.56 19.43
N GLU A 2 -31.34 0.07 19.90
CA GLU A 2 -31.33 0.70 21.22
C GLU A 2 -32.40 1.78 21.39
N LYS A 3 -32.97 1.89 22.60
CA LYS A 3 -33.90 2.96 23.00
C LYS A 3 -35.14 3.10 22.12
N GLY A 4 -35.67 2.00 21.59
CA GLY A 4 -36.90 2.00 20.79
C GLY A 4 -36.72 2.53 19.34
N ASN A 5 -35.48 2.69 18.88
CA ASN A 5 -35.18 3.06 17.48
C ASN A 5 -35.25 1.83 16.59
N TYR A 6 -35.64 2.03 15.34
CA TYR A 6 -35.69 1.00 14.32
C TYR A 6 -34.57 1.17 13.32
N VAL A 7 -33.98 0.06 12.88
CA VAL A 7 -33.04 -0.01 11.77
C VAL A 7 -33.73 -0.71 10.62
N LEU A 8 -33.69 -0.09 9.44
CA LEU A 8 -34.22 -0.72 8.24
C LEU A 8 -33.26 -1.82 7.81
N ILE A 9 -33.76 -3.04 7.72
CA ILE A 9 -33.01 -4.23 7.33
C ILE A 9 -33.62 -4.77 6.04
N LYS A 10 -32.78 -5.12 5.10
CA LYS A 10 -33.17 -5.84 3.88
C LYS A 10 -32.58 -7.26 3.97
N ASN A 11 -33.43 -8.22 4.33
CA ASN A 11 -33.06 -9.63 4.53
C ASN A 11 -33.52 -10.55 3.38
N LYS A 12 -34.21 -10.01 2.36
CA LYS A 12 -34.61 -10.70 1.14
C LYS A 12 -34.26 -9.88 -0.08
N SER A 13 -34.08 -10.53 -1.22
CA SER A 13 -33.98 -9.84 -2.50
C SER A 13 -35.31 -9.19 -2.89
N ASP A 14 -35.28 -8.19 -3.79
CA ASP A 14 -36.51 -7.56 -4.28
C ASP A 14 -37.40 -8.56 -5.01
N GLN A 15 -36.85 -9.56 -5.67
CA GLN A 15 -37.58 -10.63 -6.34
C GLN A 15 -38.29 -11.54 -5.37
N GLU A 16 -37.60 -12.03 -4.34
CA GLU A 16 -38.22 -12.87 -3.29
C GLU A 16 -39.32 -12.12 -2.55
N PHE A 17 -39.08 -10.84 -2.21
CA PHE A 17 -40.09 -10.02 -1.54
C PHE A 17 -41.32 -9.78 -2.43
N ALA A 18 -41.10 -9.51 -3.74
CA ALA A 18 -42.17 -9.31 -4.70
C ALA A 18 -43.07 -10.55 -4.84
N VAL A 19 -42.49 -11.75 -4.85
CA VAL A 19 -43.21 -13.02 -4.89
C VAL A 19 -43.99 -13.22 -3.62
N ASP A 20 -43.37 -13.08 -2.46
CA ASP A 20 -43.98 -13.30 -1.14
C ASP A 20 -45.20 -12.39 -0.88
N HIS A 21 -45.16 -11.17 -1.45
CA HIS A 21 -46.18 -10.16 -1.23
C HIS A 21 -47.09 -9.93 -2.44
N SER A 22 -46.97 -10.74 -3.51
CA SER A 22 -47.73 -10.63 -4.76
C SER A 22 -47.70 -9.22 -5.35
N VAL A 23 -46.53 -8.62 -5.40
CA VAL A 23 -46.28 -7.29 -5.97
C VAL A 23 -45.35 -7.44 -7.16
N GLU A 24 -45.62 -6.71 -8.26
CA GLU A 24 -44.73 -6.66 -9.40
C GLU A 24 -43.36 -6.04 -9.02
N THR A 25 -42.28 -6.61 -9.50
CA THR A 25 -40.91 -6.16 -9.17
C THR A 25 -40.66 -4.69 -9.55
N VAL A 26 -41.25 -4.25 -10.67
CA VAL A 26 -41.16 -2.84 -11.14
C VAL A 26 -41.89 -1.92 -10.14
N GLU A 27 -43.12 -2.27 -9.75
CA GLU A 27 -43.90 -1.50 -8.77
C GLU A 27 -43.19 -1.43 -7.41
N LEU A 28 -42.59 -2.55 -6.98
CA LEU A 28 -41.78 -2.58 -5.76
C LEU A 28 -40.58 -1.64 -5.83
N SER A 29 -39.86 -1.65 -6.96
CA SER A 29 -38.72 -0.78 -7.19
C SER A 29 -39.09 0.70 -7.11
N GLU A 30 -40.22 1.09 -7.72
CA GLU A 30 -40.73 2.45 -7.65
C GLU A 30 -41.13 2.87 -6.23
N LYS A 31 -41.80 1.97 -5.47
CA LYS A 31 -42.13 2.19 -4.07
C LYS A 31 -40.90 2.37 -3.20
N ILE A 32 -39.88 1.51 -3.38
CA ILE A 32 -38.59 1.62 -2.67
C ILE A 32 -37.90 2.95 -2.98
N ALA A 33 -37.86 3.36 -4.24
CA ALA A 33 -37.29 4.64 -4.64
C ALA A 33 -38.04 5.85 -4.02
N LYS A 34 -39.38 5.78 -3.95
CA LYS A 34 -40.21 6.78 -3.28
C LYS A 34 -39.91 6.83 -1.77
N TRP A 35 -39.89 5.68 -1.10
CA TRP A 35 -39.61 5.60 0.35
C TRP A 35 -38.20 6.14 0.69
N LYS A 36 -37.19 5.77 -0.10
CA LYS A 36 -35.84 6.30 0.07
C LYS A 36 -35.80 7.81 -0.02
N ARG A 37 -36.51 8.41 -0.98
CA ARG A 37 -36.59 9.89 -1.13
C ARG A 37 -37.25 10.55 0.08
N VAL A 38 -38.39 10.02 0.54
CA VAL A 38 -39.10 10.55 1.72
C VAL A 38 -38.21 10.46 2.96
N LEU A 39 -37.65 9.29 3.23
CA LEU A 39 -36.77 9.07 4.39
C LEU A 39 -35.51 9.95 4.33
N LEU A 40 -34.94 10.15 3.13
CA LEU A 40 -33.78 11.04 2.96
C LEU A 40 -34.15 12.50 3.22
N THR A 41 -35.32 12.95 2.78
CA THR A 41 -35.80 14.28 3.03
C THR A 41 -35.96 14.54 4.53
N GLU A 42 -36.63 13.65 5.25
CA GLU A 42 -36.80 13.74 6.69
C GLU A 42 -35.47 13.67 7.45
N ARG A 43 -34.57 12.76 7.05
CA ARG A 43 -33.23 12.67 7.62
C ARG A 43 -32.44 13.98 7.44
N ASN A 44 -32.57 14.63 6.30
CA ASN A 44 -31.84 15.87 6.01
C ASN A 44 -32.28 17.08 6.83
N GLN A 45 -33.47 17.02 7.45
CA GLN A 45 -33.95 18.04 8.36
C GLN A 45 -33.36 17.90 9.78
N ARG A 46 -32.81 16.72 10.12
CA ARG A 46 -32.20 16.48 11.43
C ARG A 46 -30.84 17.16 11.55
N PRO A 47 -30.43 17.59 12.76
CA PRO A 47 -29.06 18.04 12.99
C PRO A 47 -28.08 16.97 12.53
N LYS A 48 -27.14 17.38 11.66
CA LYS A 48 -26.11 16.44 11.15
C LYS A 48 -24.92 16.40 12.10
N PRO A 49 -24.25 15.26 12.22
CA PRO A 49 -22.95 15.19 12.86
C PRO A 49 -22.00 16.20 12.20
N ARG A 50 -21.07 16.74 12.98
CA ARG A 50 -20.00 17.59 12.43
C ARG A 50 -19.17 16.78 11.45
N LEU A 51 -18.91 17.35 10.29
CA LEU A 51 -17.96 16.78 9.32
C LEU A 51 -16.54 16.95 9.87
N ASP A 52 -15.79 15.87 10.00
CA ASP A 52 -14.35 15.92 10.15
C ASP A 52 -13.73 15.91 8.73
N ASP A 53 -13.26 17.09 8.31
CA ASP A 53 -12.77 17.38 6.96
C ASP A 53 -11.23 17.41 6.90
N LYS A 54 -10.56 16.84 7.91
CA LYS A 54 -9.11 16.67 7.88
C LYS A 54 -8.70 15.64 6.81
N THR A 55 -7.62 15.94 6.10
CA THR A 55 -6.96 15.02 5.19
C THR A 55 -5.79 14.39 5.93
N LEU A 56 -5.90 13.11 6.31
CA LEU A 56 -4.85 12.37 7.00
C LEU A 56 -3.85 11.79 6.00
N THR A 57 -2.56 11.90 6.30
CA THR A 57 -1.47 11.44 5.43
C THR A 57 -1.50 9.92 5.25
N SER A 58 -1.60 9.17 6.34
CA SER A 58 -1.67 7.71 6.35
C SER A 58 -2.84 7.17 5.52
N TRP A 59 -4.04 7.72 5.69
CA TRP A 59 -5.24 7.26 4.96
C TRP A 59 -5.20 7.61 3.47
N ASN A 60 -4.60 8.75 3.12
CA ASN A 60 -4.37 9.09 1.73
C ASN A 60 -3.33 8.17 1.08
N ALA A 61 -2.31 7.75 1.83
CA ALA A 61 -1.34 6.78 1.36
C ALA A 61 -1.97 5.39 1.12
N LEU A 62 -2.86 4.92 2.01
CA LEU A 62 -3.63 3.70 1.79
C LEU A 62 -4.47 3.78 0.51
N MET A 63 -5.17 4.88 0.30
CA MET A 63 -5.96 5.09 -0.92
C MET A 63 -5.07 5.19 -2.16
N LEU A 64 -3.91 5.85 -2.05
CA LEU A 64 -2.92 5.91 -3.14
C LEU A 64 -2.50 4.51 -3.58
N LYS A 65 -2.13 3.65 -2.63
CA LYS A 65 -1.78 2.26 -2.92
C LYS A 65 -2.95 1.52 -3.57
N GLY A 66 -4.17 1.68 -3.05
CA GLY A 66 -5.37 1.08 -3.64
C GLY A 66 -5.61 1.51 -5.10
N TYR A 67 -5.38 2.77 -5.45
CA TYR A 67 -5.45 3.24 -6.84
C TYR A 67 -4.34 2.63 -7.72
N VAL A 68 -3.13 2.49 -7.19
CA VAL A 68 -2.02 1.83 -7.90
C VAL A 68 -2.34 0.36 -8.16
N ASP A 69 -2.87 -0.36 -7.16
CA ASP A 69 -3.25 -1.77 -7.31
C ASP A 69 -4.40 -1.92 -8.32
N ALA A 70 -5.40 -1.03 -8.30
CA ALA A 70 -6.47 -1.01 -9.29
C ALA A 70 -5.93 -0.76 -10.72
N TYR A 71 -4.98 0.16 -10.88
CA TYR A 71 -4.33 0.37 -12.18
C TYR A 71 -3.57 -0.88 -12.66
N ARG A 72 -2.83 -1.53 -11.78
CA ARG A 72 -2.07 -2.76 -12.12
C ARG A 72 -2.97 -3.89 -12.59
N VAL A 73 -4.16 -4.04 -11.97
CA VAL A 73 -5.12 -5.11 -12.29
C VAL A 73 -5.99 -4.77 -13.50
N PHE A 74 -6.57 -3.57 -13.53
CA PHE A 74 -7.55 -3.20 -14.56
C PHE A 74 -6.94 -2.50 -15.78
N GLY A 75 -5.74 -1.93 -15.66
CA GLY A 75 -5.07 -1.19 -16.73
C GLY A 75 -5.71 0.16 -17.08
N ASP A 76 -6.75 0.59 -16.35
CA ASP A 76 -7.46 1.84 -16.60
C ASP A 76 -6.66 3.03 -16.05
N LYS A 77 -6.27 3.91 -16.98
CA LYS A 77 -5.42 5.08 -16.69
C LYS A 77 -6.02 6.03 -15.64
N LYS A 78 -7.35 6.08 -15.49
CA LYS A 78 -8.00 6.93 -14.47
C LYS A 78 -7.50 6.63 -13.05
N PHE A 79 -7.19 5.36 -12.75
CA PHE A 79 -6.65 4.98 -11.43
C PHE A 79 -5.22 5.48 -11.24
N LEU A 80 -4.39 5.39 -12.29
CA LEU A 80 -3.03 5.93 -12.22
C LEU A 80 -3.04 7.48 -12.09
N ASP A 81 -3.91 8.16 -12.82
CA ASP A 81 -4.04 9.62 -12.74
C ASP A 81 -4.48 10.05 -11.33
N ALA A 82 -5.42 9.33 -10.72
CA ALA A 82 -5.83 9.56 -9.32
C ALA A 82 -4.68 9.30 -8.33
N ALA A 83 -3.94 8.20 -8.53
CA ALA A 83 -2.77 7.87 -7.74
C ALA A 83 -1.70 8.97 -7.80
N LEU A 84 -1.33 9.41 -9.01
CA LEU A 84 -0.34 10.48 -9.22
C LEU A 84 -0.80 11.82 -8.63
N LYS A 85 -2.08 12.16 -8.73
CA LYS A 85 -2.63 13.37 -8.11
C LYS A 85 -2.48 13.32 -6.59
N ASN A 86 -2.80 12.18 -5.97
CA ASN A 86 -2.68 11.99 -4.54
C ASN A 86 -1.20 11.97 -4.09
N ALA A 87 -0.33 11.26 -4.81
CA ALA A 87 1.10 11.22 -4.52
C ALA A 87 1.74 12.62 -4.57
N ASN A 88 1.40 13.42 -5.58
CA ASN A 88 1.86 14.80 -5.68
C ASN A 88 1.30 15.70 -4.57
N PHE A 89 0.08 15.45 -4.10
CA PHE A 89 -0.45 16.15 -2.93
C PHE A 89 0.38 15.82 -1.68
N ILE A 90 0.63 14.55 -1.39
CA ILE A 90 1.47 14.14 -0.25
C ILE A 90 2.86 14.77 -0.36
N LYS A 91 3.51 14.64 -1.51
CA LYS A 91 4.85 15.20 -1.78
C LYS A 91 4.91 16.71 -1.57
N ASN A 92 3.91 17.46 -2.06
CA ASN A 92 3.96 18.92 -2.08
C ASN A 92 3.36 19.58 -0.84
N LYS A 93 2.54 18.87 -0.06
CA LYS A 93 1.83 19.43 1.09
C LYS A 93 2.18 18.76 2.42
N GLN A 94 2.50 17.45 2.41
CA GLN A 94 2.73 16.70 3.64
C GLN A 94 4.20 16.40 3.89
N LEU A 95 5.02 16.35 2.85
CA LEU A 95 6.47 16.11 2.95
C LEU A 95 7.21 17.43 3.14
N LYS A 96 8.15 17.46 4.09
CA LYS A 96 9.07 18.58 4.33
C LYS A 96 10.43 18.33 3.66
N GLU A 97 11.27 19.36 3.63
CA GLU A 97 12.61 19.31 3.02
C GLU A 97 13.56 18.31 3.70
N ASP A 98 13.40 18.10 5.01
CA ASP A 98 14.15 17.14 5.81
C ASP A 98 13.59 15.71 5.74
N TYR A 99 12.61 15.46 4.89
CA TYR A 99 11.87 14.22 4.75
C TYR A 99 11.00 13.84 5.97
N SER A 100 10.77 14.76 6.91
CA SER A 100 9.71 14.58 7.88
C SER A 100 8.33 14.81 7.25
N LEU A 101 7.31 14.12 7.79
CA LEU A 101 5.94 14.23 7.32
C LEU A 101 5.07 14.99 8.31
N PHE A 102 4.05 15.66 7.78
CA PHE A 102 2.90 16.09 8.57
C PHE A 102 1.84 14.98 8.60
N HIS A 103 1.17 14.85 9.76
CA HIS A 103 0.08 13.89 9.91
C HIS A 103 -1.19 14.31 9.17
N ASN A 104 -1.53 15.59 9.19
CA ASN A 104 -2.80 16.05 8.61
C ASN A 104 -2.67 17.35 7.81
N TYR A 105 -3.67 17.58 6.94
CA TYR A 105 -3.85 18.80 6.19
C TYR A 105 -5.31 19.26 6.32
N LYS A 106 -5.51 20.55 6.62
CA LYS A 106 -6.81 21.19 6.69
C LYS A 106 -6.68 22.69 6.44
N ASP A 107 -7.66 23.30 5.77
CA ASP A 107 -7.75 24.74 5.53
C ASP A 107 -6.46 25.36 4.95
N GLY A 108 -5.83 24.64 4.00
CA GLY A 108 -4.61 25.09 3.34
C GLY A 108 -3.32 24.85 4.12
N LYS A 109 -3.38 24.26 5.32
CA LYS A 109 -2.22 24.06 6.22
C LYS A 109 -2.03 22.60 6.57
N SER A 110 -0.76 22.17 6.53
CA SER A 110 -0.32 20.90 7.12
C SER A 110 0.14 21.15 8.55
N THR A 111 -0.31 20.29 9.47
CA THR A 111 -0.04 20.45 10.89
C THR A 111 0.16 19.08 11.54
N ILE A 112 0.58 19.05 12.80
CA ILE A 112 0.90 17.85 13.57
C ILE A 112 2.05 17.09 12.92
N ASN A 113 3.07 16.76 13.71
CA ASN A 113 4.16 15.93 13.25
C ASN A 113 3.67 14.53 12.88
N GLY A 114 4.23 13.93 11.84
CA GLY A 114 3.80 12.62 11.35
C GLY A 114 4.08 11.51 12.38
N TYR A 115 3.13 10.61 12.52
CA TYR A 115 3.28 9.36 13.26
C TYR A 115 3.91 8.29 12.37
N LEU A 116 4.44 7.23 12.96
CA LEU A 116 5.05 6.13 12.21
C LEU A 116 4.15 5.58 11.10
N GLU A 117 2.83 5.52 11.31
CA GLU A 117 1.86 5.07 10.29
C GLU A 117 1.91 5.93 9.02
N ASP A 118 2.11 7.25 9.16
CA ASP A 118 2.21 8.14 7.99
C ASP A 118 3.43 7.78 7.14
N TYR A 119 4.57 7.57 7.77
CA TYR A 119 5.80 7.18 7.06
C TYR A 119 5.72 5.78 6.47
N ALA A 120 5.21 4.82 7.22
CA ALA A 120 5.09 3.44 6.80
C ALA A 120 4.22 3.31 5.54
N LEU A 121 3.02 3.90 5.58
CA LEU A 121 2.05 3.79 4.50
C LEU A 121 2.43 4.65 3.28
N VAL A 122 3.03 5.85 3.47
CA VAL A 122 3.54 6.65 2.35
C VAL A 122 4.69 5.93 1.66
N THR A 123 5.61 5.33 2.42
CA THR A 123 6.72 4.55 1.86
C THR A 123 6.21 3.37 1.04
N GLU A 124 5.26 2.58 1.57
CA GLU A 124 4.64 1.45 0.86
C GLU A 124 3.95 1.91 -0.44
N ALA A 125 3.17 2.99 -0.35
CA ALA A 125 2.44 3.53 -1.50
C ALA A 125 3.40 4.06 -2.58
N PHE A 126 4.49 4.71 -2.20
CA PHE A 126 5.48 5.23 -3.16
C PHE A 126 6.31 4.11 -3.79
N ILE A 127 6.64 3.04 -3.06
CA ILE A 127 7.23 1.82 -3.64
C ILE A 127 6.26 1.21 -4.67
N ALA A 128 4.98 1.08 -4.34
CA ALA A 128 3.97 0.57 -5.27
C ALA A 128 3.81 1.47 -6.51
N LEU A 129 3.83 2.79 -6.32
CA LEU A 129 3.75 3.75 -7.42
C LEU A 129 4.98 3.68 -8.33
N TYR A 130 6.19 3.53 -7.76
CA TYR A 130 7.40 3.27 -8.54
C TYR A 130 7.24 2.02 -9.40
N GLN A 131 6.75 0.90 -8.89
CA GLN A 131 6.53 -0.34 -9.63
C GLN A 131 5.50 -0.22 -10.78
N SER A 132 4.78 0.88 -10.85
CA SER A 132 3.79 1.15 -11.90
C SER A 132 4.22 2.24 -12.89
N THR A 133 5.03 3.19 -12.42
CA THR A 133 5.49 4.35 -13.22
C THR A 133 6.96 4.25 -13.65
N PHE A 134 7.77 3.54 -12.86
CA PHE A 134 9.24 3.49 -12.95
C PHE A 134 9.93 4.84 -12.81
N ASP A 135 9.20 5.84 -12.29
CA ASP A 135 9.78 7.12 -11.93
C ASP A 135 10.56 6.99 -10.61
N GLN A 136 11.88 7.09 -10.72
CA GLN A 136 12.83 6.90 -9.62
C GLN A 136 12.61 7.87 -8.45
N GLN A 137 11.93 8.99 -8.67
CA GLN A 137 11.68 9.93 -7.59
C GLN A 137 10.91 9.29 -6.43
N TRP A 138 9.93 8.41 -6.73
CA TRP A 138 9.10 7.76 -5.69
C TRP A 138 9.92 6.79 -4.84
N LEU A 139 10.80 6.03 -5.48
CA LEU A 139 11.69 5.12 -4.77
C LEU A 139 12.74 5.87 -3.94
N ASN A 140 13.27 6.97 -4.45
CA ASN A 140 14.22 7.82 -3.74
C ASN A 140 13.57 8.47 -2.50
N ILE A 141 12.35 8.99 -2.62
CA ILE A 141 11.60 9.52 -1.47
C ILE A 141 11.35 8.40 -0.44
N SER A 142 10.95 7.21 -0.88
CA SER A 142 10.77 6.04 0.01
C SER A 142 12.02 5.71 0.82
N LYS A 143 13.20 5.75 0.17
CA LYS A 143 14.49 5.56 0.82
C LYS A 143 14.77 6.62 1.90
N GLN A 144 14.49 7.88 1.60
CA GLN A 144 14.72 8.98 2.55
C GLN A 144 13.74 8.94 3.72
N LEU A 145 12.46 8.64 3.47
CA LEU A 145 11.47 8.44 4.53
C LEU A 145 11.88 7.30 5.47
N THR A 146 12.37 6.19 4.90
CA THR A 146 12.88 5.06 5.69
C THR A 146 14.11 5.43 6.50
N ALA A 147 15.05 6.20 5.93
CA ALA A 147 16.21 6.69 6.67
C ALA A 147 15.80 7.60 7.84
N TYR A 148 14.81 8.48 7.63
CA TYR A 148 14.25 9.33 8.67
C TYR A 148 13.59 8.51 9.79
N THR A 149 12.81 7.47 9.45
CA THR A 149 12.19 6.63 10.49
C THR A 149 13.19 5.80 11.27
N LEU A 150 14.23 5.28 10.63
CA LEU A 150 15.31 4.58 11.32
C LEU A 150 16.08 5.49 12.29
N LEU A 151 16.19 6.78 11.98
CA LEU A 151 16.87 7.75 12.84
C LEU A 151 16.00 8.19 14.03
N HIS A 152 14.70 8.41 13.82
CA HIS A 152 13.86 9.12 14.79
C HIS A 152 12.80 8.25 15.49
N PHE A 153 12.53 7.03 14.99
CA PHE A 153 11.49 6.17 15.54
C PHE A 153 12.02 4.81 16.00
N PHE A 154 13.19 4.35 15.49
CA PHE A 154 13.65 2.99 15.71
C PHE A 154 14.29 2.82 17.11
N ASP A 155 13.87 1.78 17.81
CA ASP A 155 14.46 1.33 19.07
C ASP A 155 15.46 0.19 18.75
N HIS A 156 16.76 0.49 18.84
CA HIS A 156 17.82 -0.45 18.53
C HIS A 156 17.91 -1.63 19.51
N ASP A 157 17.47 -1.44 20.75
CA ASP A 157 17.48 -2.49 21.77
C ASP A 157 16.34 -3.47 21.56
N LYS A 158 15.16 -2.96 21.18
CA LYS A 158 13.95 -3.76 20.92
C LYS A 158 13.82 -4.22 19.46
N ASN A 159 14.59 -3.64 18.53
CA ASN A 159 14.49 -3.87 17.09
C ASN A 159 13.07 -3.65 16.53
N VAL A 160 12.37 -2.64 16.97
CA VAL A 160 11.05 -2.20 16.50
C VAL A 160 10.96 -0.69 16.52
N PHE A 161 9.93 -0.13 15.86
CA PHE A 161 9.71 1.30 15.82
C PHE A 161 8.69 1.73 16.87
N TYR A 162 8.95 2.85 17.53
CA TYR A 162 7.94 3.57 18.30
C TYR A 162 6.93 4.24 17.37
N PHE A 163 5.72 4.48 17.86
CA PHE A 163 4.67 5.15 17.09
C PHE A 163 4.92 6.65 16.89
N THR A 164 5.58 7.30 17.88
CA THR A 164 5.91 8.73 17.84
C THR A 164 7.41 8.96 17.64
N SER A 165 7.76 10.08 17.00
CA SER A 165 9.15 10.52 16.81
C SER A 165 9.82 10.91 18.13
N ASP A 166 11.15 10.85 18.18
CA ASP A 166 11.95 11.46 19.26
C ASP A 166 12.04 12.99 19.12
N GLN A 167 11.53 13.54 18.01
CA GLN A 167 11.41 14.99 17.80
C GLN A 167 10.10 15.57 18.36
N ASP A 168 9.19 14.72 18.83
CA ASP A 168 7.97 15.14 19.51
C ASP A 168 8.26 15.47 20.97
N PRO A 169 7.41 16.26 21.65
CA PRO A 169 7.53 16.46 23.09
C PRO A 169 7.52 15.15 23.85
N ASP A 170 8.26 15.11 24.95
CA ASP A 170 8.37 13.92 25.79
C ASP A 170 6.99 13.42 26.24
N LEU A 171 6.75 12.16 26.00
CA LEU A 171 5.57 11.43 26.46
C LEU A 171 5.91 10.60 27.70
N ILE A 172 4.92 10.36 28.56
CA ILE A 172 5.07 9.44 29.70
C ILE A 172 5.54 8.06 29.23
N THR A 173 5.03 7.60 28.08
CA THR A 173 5.43 6.36 27.42
C THR A 173 5.27 6.49 25.91
N ARG A 174 6.28 6.08 25.15
CA ARG A 174 6.18 5.90 23.69
C ARG A 174 5.62 4.53 23.42
N THR A 175 4.54 4.45 22.64
CA THR A 175 3.87 3.20 22.28
C THR A 175 4.51 2.53 21.07
N ILE A 176 4.36 1.22 20.97
CA ILE A 176 4.76 0.40 19.82
C ILE A 176 3.51 -0.26 19.27
N GLU A 177 3.22 -0.05 17.99
CA GLU A 177 2.09 -0.64 17.29
C GLU A 177 2.60 -1.74 16.36
N TYR A 178 2.27 -2.99 16.67
CA TYR A 178 2.70 -4.14 15.88
C TYR A 178 1.56 -5.09 15.52
N GLN A 179 0.36 -4.88 16.04
CA GLN A 179 -0.81 -5.70 15.76
C GLN A 179 -1.69 -5.03 14.71
N ASP A 180 -1.95 -5.74 13.60
CA ASP A 180 -2.89 -5.28 12.57
C ASP A 180 -4.32 -5.20 13.12
N ASN A 181 -5.04 -4.15 12.75
CA ASN A 181 -6.40 -3.90 13.20
C ASN A 181 -7.26 -3.38 12.02
N VAL A 182 -7.97 -2.27 12.18
CA VAL A 182 -8.76 -1.62 11.11
C VAL A 182 -7.88 -1.22 9.92
N ILE A 183 -6.66 -0.79 10.22
CA ILE A 183 -5.58 -0.56 9.24
C ILE A 183 -4.38 -1.44 9.60
N PRO A 184 -3.46 -1.68 8.64
CA PRO A 184 -2.22 -2.38 8.91
C PRO A 184 -1.40 -1.68 10.01
N ALA A 185 -0.76 -2.45 10.87
CA ALA A 185 0.13 -1.91 11.88
C ALA A 185 1.34 -1.21 11.26
N SER A 186 1.73 -0.08 11.82
CA SER A 186 2.86 0.70 11.30
C SER A 186 4.17 -0.09 11.28
N ASN A 187 4.45 -0.92 12.30
CA ASN A 187 5.63 -1.78 12.33
C ASN A 187 5.59 -2.89 11.28
N SER A 188 4.44 -3.54 11.03
CA SER A 188 4.35 -4.60 10.02
C SER A 188 4.63 -4.05 8.62
N ILE A 189 4.10 -2.86 8.30
CA ILE A 189 4.35 -2.19 7.03
C ILE A 189 5.81 -1.70 6.92
N MET A 190 6.39 -1.14 7.99
CA MET A 190 7.81 -0.76 7.96
C MET A 190 8.73 -1.97 7.73
N ALA A 191 8.46 -3.11 8.35
CA ALA A 191 9.22 -4.33 8.12
C ALA A 191 9.14 -4.80 6.65
N LYS A 192 7.94 -4.74 6.02
CA LYS A 192 7.75 -5.02 4.59
C LYS A 192 8.48 -4.00 3.70
N ASN A 193 8.43 -2.72 4.04
CA ASN A 193 9.14 -1.68 3.31
C ASN A 193 10.65 -1.88 3.35
N LEU A 194 11.21 -2.19 4.52
CA LEU A 194 12.64 -2.51 4.68
C LEU A 194 13.03 -3.73 3.85
N PHE A 195 12.21 -4.78 3.84
CA PHE A 195 12.42 -5.95 2.98
C PHE A 195 12.47 -5.56 1.50
N LEU A 196 11.49 -4.82 0.97
CA LEU A 196 11.46 -4.41 -0.43
C LEU A 196 12.62 -3.46 -0.79
N LEU A 197 12.89 -2.46 0.06
CA LEU A 197 13.95 -1.49 -0.18
C LEU A 197 15.34 -2.13 -0.07
N SER A 198 15.51 -3.22 0.69
CA SER A 198 16.76 -3.98 0.73
C SER A 198 17.13 -4.53 -0.65
N HIS A 199 16.15 -5.05 -1.38
CA HIS A 199 16.35 -5.54 -2.75
C HIS A 199 16.61 -4.41 -3.75
N TYR A 200 15.86 -3.31 -3.69
CA TYR A 200 16.05 -2.19 -4.61
C TYR A 200 17.41 -1.52 -4.48
N PHE A 201 17.93 -1.39 -3.26
CA PHE A 201 19.15 -0.63 -2.98
C PHE A 201 20.33 -1.49 -2.54
N ASP A 202 20.21 -2.82 -2.62
CA ASP A 202 21.23 -3.78 -2.18
C ASP A 202 21.70 -3.48 -0.73
N ARG A 203 20.72 -3.34 0.20
CA ARG A 203 20.94 -2.96 1.59
C ARG A 203 20.72 -4.16 2.52
N SER A 204 21.80 -4.88 2.81
CA SER A 204 21.77 -6.04 3.73
C SER A 204 21.36 -5.68 5.16
N ASP A 205 21.64 -4.46 5.61
CA ASP A 205 21.21 -3.93 6.90
C ASP A 205 19.69 -3.77 6.98
N TYR A 206 19.00 -3.29 5.92
CA TYR A 206 17.55 -3.23 5.84
C TYR A 206 16.93 -4.63 5.89
N LEU A 207 17.50 -5.58 5.14
CA LEU A 207 17.05 -6.96 5.14
C LEU A 207 17.15 -7.58 6.53
N GLN A 208 18.30 -7.36 7.21
CA GLN A 208 18.52 -7.90 8.56
C GLN A 208 17.57 -7.26 9.57
N THR A 209 17.34 -5.96 9.50
CA THR A 209 16.39 -5.26 10.38
C THR A 209 14.99 -5.82 10.19
N SER A 210 14.52 -5.95 8.95
CA SER A 210 13.21 -6.56 8.63
C SER A 210 13.07 -7.96 9.22
N LYS A 211 14.12 -8.79 9.06
CA LYS A 211 14.15 -10.15 9.60
C LYS A 211 14.11 -10.18 11.12
N ASN A 212 14.87 -9.30 11.78
CA ASN A 212 14.88 -9.19 13.24
C ASN A 212 13.50 -8.79 13.77
N MET A 213 12.84 -7.79 13.14
CA MET A 213 11.48 -7.37 13.48
C MET A 213 10.50 -8.55 13.39
N LEU A 214 10.52 -9.30 12.29
CA LEU A 214 9.66 -10.46 12.12
C LEU A 214 9.92 -11.54 13.19
N HIS A 215 11.17 -11.78 13.51
CA HIS A 215 11.56 -12.79 14.52
C HIS A 215 11.01 -12.47 15.91
N ILE A 216 10.98 -11.19 16.29
CA ILE A 216 10.43 -10.73 17.58
C ILE A 216 8.91 -10.96 17.65
N ILE A 217 8.21 -10.75 16.53
CA ILE A 217 6.75 -10.85 16.47
C ILE A 217 6.28 -12.31 16.31
N GLN A 218 7.09 -13.17 15.73
CA GLN A 218 6.74 -14.57 15.43
C GLN A 218 6.08 -15.33 16.58
N PRO A 219 6.52 -15.25 17.86
CA PRO A 219 5.88 -15.96 18.97
C PRO A 219 4.44 -15.51 19.26
N HIS A 220 4.05 -14.31 18.82
CA HIS A 220 2.73 -13.74 19.04
C HIS A 220 1.72 -14.14 17.96
N ILE A 221 2.19 -14.52 16.78
CA ILE A 221 1.35 -14.81 15.59
C ILE A 221 0.45 -16.03 15.85
N GLU A 222 0.97 -17.08 16.52
CA GLU A 222 0.23 -18.32 16.78
C GLU A 222 -1.03 -18.10 17.64
N GLN A 223 -1.02 -17.08 18.49
CA GLN A 223 -2.12 -16.81 19.43
C GLN A 223 -3.30 -16.12 18.74
N TYR A 224 -3.05 -15.27 17.73
CA TYR A 224 -4.07 -14.47 17.06
C TYR A 224 -3.64 -14.09 15.63
N ALA A 225 -3.58 -15.06 14.73
CA ALA A 225 -3.02 -14.90 13.39
C ALA A 225 -3.65 -13.76 12.56
N SER A 226 -4.98 -13.52 12.69
CA SER A 226 -5.66 -12.44 11.96
C SER A 226 -5.20 -11.02 12.35
N GLY A 227 -4.67 -10.84 13.56
CA GLY A 227 -4.05 -9.59 14.00
C GLY A 227 -2.61 -9.40 13.54
N TYR A 228 -2.08 -10.31 12.72
CA TYR A 228 -0.69 -10.30 12.23
C TYR A 228 -0.60 -10.63 10.75
N SER A 229 -1.65 -10.38 9.98
CA SER A 229 -1.73 -10.78 8.56
C SER A 229 -0.64 -10.16 7.70
N ASN A 230 -0.23 -8.92 7.95
CA ASN A 230 0.88 -8.29 7.23
C ASN A 230 2.25 -8.88 7.61
N TRP A 231 2.42 -9.33 8.85
CA TRP A 231 3.62 -10.08 9.26
C TRP A 231 3.68 -11.47 8.62
N LEU A 232 2.53 -12.14 8.49
CA LEU A 232 2.44 -13.42 7.80
C LEU A 232 2.78 -13.29 6.32
N ASP A 233 2.35 -12.22 5.65
CA ASP A 233 2.73 -11.89 4.28
C ASP A 233 4.25 -11.69 4.16
N LEU A 234 4.88 -10.98 5.09
CA LEU A 234 6.33 -10.86 5.16
C LEU A 234 7.03 -12.20 5.43
N MET A 235 6.47 -13.02 6.33
CA MET A 235 7.00 -14.35 6.64
C MET A 235 7.02 -15.24 5.40
N LEU A 236 6.00 -15.19 4.55
CA LEU A 236 5.97 -15.91 3.27
C LEU A 236 7.13 -15.49 2.37
N ASN A 237 7.46 -14.20 2.31
CA ASN A 237 8.57 -13.70 1.50
C ASN A 237 9.95 -14.15 2.01
N PHE A 238 10.10 -14.43 3.31
CA PHE A 238 11.32 -15.02 3.88
C PHE A 238 11.37 -16.55 3.80
N SER A 239 10.21 -17.21 3.72
CA SER A 239 10.09 -18.66 3.77
C SER A 239 10.10 -19.33 2.40
N PHE A 240 9.74 -18.60 1.37
CA PHE A 240 9.63 -19.07 -0.01
C PHE A 240 10.49 -18.20 -0.94
N ASP A 241 10.64 -18.68 -2.18
CA ASP A 241 11.35 -17.93 -3.21
C ASP A 241 10.69 -16.56 -3.44
N PHE A 242 11.46 -15.50 -3.29
CA PHE A 242 11.07 -14.15 -3.65
C PHE A 242 11.80 -13.71 -4.92
N TYR A 243 11.07 -13.12 -5.87
CA TYR A 243 11.58 -12.83 -7.19
C TYR A 243 11.71 -11.34 -7.47
N GLU A 244 12.82 -10.97 -8.09
CA GLU A 244 13.07 -9.64 -8.61
C GLU A 244 12.86 -9.68 -10.13
N PHE A 245 11.74 -9.11 -10.61
CA PHE A 245 11.46 -8.94 -12.03
C PHE A 245 12.02 -7.62 -12.50
N VAL A 246 13.05 -7.66 -13.33
CA VAL A 246 13.70 -6.47 -13.88
C VAL A 246 13.45 -6.42 -15.37
N VAL A 247 12.75 -5.39 -15.85
CA VAL A 247 12.40 -5.23 -17.25
C VAL A 247 13.05 -3.97 -17.80
N VAL A 248 13.94 -4.14 -18.76
CA VAL A 248 14.75 -3.03 -19.30
C VAL A 248 14.62 -2.97 -20.81
N GLY A 249 14.28 -1.78 -21.34
CA GLY A 249 14.13 -1.53 -22.77
C GLY A 249 12.86 -0.77 -23.13
N HIS A 250 12.67 -0.49 -24.43
CA HIS A 250 11.61 0.40 -24.92
C HIS A 250 10.19 -0.11 -24.62
N ASP A 251 9.96 -1.43 -24.71
CA ASP A 251 8.64 -2.05 -24.52
C ASP A 251 8.38 -2.47 -23.06
N MET A 252 9.16 -1.97 -22.11
CA MET A 252 9.07 -2.40 -20.70
C MET A 252 7.64 -2.29 -20.15
N HIS A 253 6.93 -1.21 -20.43
CA HIS A 253 5.55 -1.03 -19.94
C HIS A 253 4.58 -2.10 -20.47
N THR A 254 4.75 -2.50 -21.74
CA THR A 254 3.94 -3.58 -22.34
C THR A 254 4.23 -4.92 -21.66
N LYS A 255 5.51 -5.24 -21.48
CA LYS A 255 5.94 -6.49 -20.81
C LYS A 255 5.46 -6.54 -19.36
N ILE A 256 5.53 -5.43 -18.65
CA ILE A 256 5.07 -5.36 -17.26
C ILE A 256 3.54 -5.51 -17.14
N LYS A 257 2.77 -4.94 -18.08
CA LYS A 257 1.32 -5.19 -18.15
C LYS A 257 1.01 -6.68 -18.37
N GLU A 258 1.80 -7.37 -19.17
CA GLU A 258 1.66 -8.83 -19.36
C GLU A 258 1.98 -9.58 -18.07
N VAL A 259 3.09 -9.25 -17.38
CA VAL A 259 3.46 -9.86 -16.08
C VAL A 259 2.38 -9.64 -15.03
N ASN A 260 1.76 -8.45 -15.00
CA ASN A 260 0.73 -8.11 -14.03
C ASN A 260 -0.61 -8.85 -14.23
N LYS A 261 -0.85 -9.49 -15.38
CA LYS A 261 -2.01 -10.37 -15.59
C LYS A 261 -1.94 -11.66 -14.76
N TYR A 262 -0.77 -12.01 -14.25
CA TYR A 262 -0.55 -13.21 -13.47
C TYR A 262 -0.36 -12.87 -12.00
N TYR A 263 -1.16 -13.49 -11.16
CA TYR A 263 -1.02 -13.33 -9.72
C TYR A 263 0.27 -14.00 -9.25
N SER A 264 1.17 -13.21 -8.72
CA SER A 264 2.40 -13.67 -8.07
C SER A 264 2.75 -12.63 -6.99
N PRO A 265 2.37 -12.87 -5.74
CA PRO A 265 2.56 -11.93 -4.64
C PRO A 265 4.03 -11.81 -4.20
N ASN A 266 4.80 -12.86 -4.42
CA ASN A 266 6.20 -13.02 -4.01
C ASN A 266 7.19 -12.41 -5.01
N LYS A 267 6.89 -11.22 -5.53
CA LYS A 267 7.78 -10.52 -6.46
C LYS A 267 7.78 -9.02 -6.26
N LEU A 268 8.89 -8.40 -6.59
CA LEU A 268 8.96 -6.96 -6.89
C LEU A 268 9.24 -6.74 -8.39
N ILE A 269 8.95 -5.55 -8.87
CA ILE A 269 9.20 -5.15 -10.27
C ILE A 269 10.07 -3.91 -10.30
N ALA A 270 11.15 -3.96 -11.08
CA ALA A 270 11.96 -2.81 -11.45
C ALA A 270 11.97 -2.66 -12.97
N GLY A 271 12.08 -1.43 -13.46
CA GLY A 271 12.10 -1.19 -14.90
C GLY A 271 12.77 0.12 -15.28
N SER A 272 13.35 0.14 -16.48
CA SER A 272 13.93 1.33 -17.10
C SER A 272 13.96 1.19 -18.61
N ASN A 273 13.83 2.31 -19.34
CA ASN A 273 14.05 2.37 -20.77
C ASN A 273 15.39 3.03 -21.17
N PHE A 274 16.27 3.21 -20.20
CA PHE A 274 17.62 3.75 -20.35
C PHE A 274 18.56 3.08 -19.34
N ASP A 275 19.86 3.29 -19.51
CA ASP A 275 20.86 2.81 -18.55
C ASP A 275 20.71 3.54 -17.20
N SER A 276 20.81 2.80 -16.10
CA SER A 276 20.53 3.31 -14.76
C SER A 276 21.52 2.78 -13.73
N ASP A 277 21.94 3.65 -12.83
CA ASP A 277 22.82 3.28 -11.70
C ASP A 277 22.09 2.61 -10.52
N GLN A 278 20.76 2.48 -10.58
CA GLN A 278 19.99 1.77 -9.56
C GLN A 278 20.43 0.29 -9.53
N PRO A 279 20.75 -0.29 -8.37
CA PRO A 279 21.39 -1.61 -8.28
C PRO A 279 20.72 -2.72 -9.08
N LEU A 280 19.39 -2.81 -9.07
CA LEU A 280 18.66 -3.80 -9.86
C LEU A 280 18.66 -3.54 -11.38
N LEU A 281 18.98 -2.33 -11.82
CA LEU A 281 18.93 -1.93 -13.23
C LEU A 281 20.31 -1.83 -13.87
N LYS A 282 21.33 -1.66 -13.04
CA LYS A 282 22.71 -1.39 -13.47
C LYS A 282 23.26 -2.48 -14.40
N ASN A 283 23.86 -2.05 -15.52
CA ASN A 283 24.46 -2.92 -16.53
C ASN A 283 23.49 -3.91 -17.20
N ARG A 284 22.20 -3.59 -17.27
CA ARG A 284 21.17 -4.46 -17.87
C ARG A 284 20.52 -3.87 -19.11
N PHE A 285 20.74 -2.61 -19.39
CA PHE A 285 20.22 -1.97 -20.60
C PHE A 285 21.00 -2.41 -21.84
N VAL A 286 20.28 -2.90 -22.85
CA VAL A 286 20.83 -3.23 -24.17
C VAL A 286 20.04 -2.45 -25.21
N ALA A 287 20.73 -1.66 -26.04
CA ALA A 287 20.07 -0.86 -27.06
C ALA A 287 19.27 -1.73 -28.03
N ASN A 288 18.06 -1.26 -28.39
CA ASN A 288 17.13 -1.92 -29.32
C ASN A 288 16.60 -3.28 -28.85
N GLN A 289 16.76 -3.65 -27.58
CA GLN A 289 16.18 -4.85 -27.01
C GLN A 289 15.33 -4.50 -25.77
N THR A 290 14.34 -5.33 -25.49
CA THR A 290 13.62 -5.29 -24.21
C THR A 290 13.78 -6.64 -23.54
N LEU A 291 14.55 -6.65 -22.46
CA LEU A 291 14.94 -7.85 -21.73
C LEU A 291 14.24 -7.92 -20.38
N ILE A 292 13.85 -9.13 -20.01
CA ILE A 292 13.28 -9.48 -18.71
C ILE A 292 14.29 -10.34 -17.97
N TYR A 293 14.76 -9.87 -16.84
CA TYR A 293 15.60 -10.61 -15.90
C TYR A 293 14.74 -11.08 -14.75
N VAL A 294 14.83 -12.36 -14.41
CA VAL A 294 14.21 -12.94 -13.23
C VAL A 294 15.32 -13.33 -12.28
N CYS A 295 15.38 -12.63 -11.16
CA CYS A 295 16.47 -12.78 -10.20
C CYS A 295 15.93 -13.23 -8.84
N GLN A 296 16.81 -13.84 -8.05
CA GLN A 296 16.61 -14.21 -6.63
C GLN A 296 17.88 -13.86 -5.88
N ASN A 297 17.78 -13.13 -4.78
CA ASN A 297 18.92 -12.73 -3.96
C ASN A 297 20.07 -12.12 -4.82
N SER A 298 19.72 -11.18 -5.68
CA SER A 298 20.64 -10.50 -6.61
C SER A 298 21.30 -11.40 -7.66
N THR A 299 20.94 -12.70 -7.74
CA THR A 299 21.42 -13.63 -8.76
C THR A 299 20.34 -13.82 -9.82
N CYS A 300 20.66 -13.51 -11.07
CA CYS A 300 19.70 -13.54 -12.18
C CYS A 300 19.87 -14.77 -13.05
N LYS A 301 18.76 -15.33 -13.51
CA LYS A 301 18.74 -16.28 -14.63
C LYS A 301 19.08 -15.58 -15.93
N TYR A 302 19.37 -16.34 -16.99
CA TYR A 302 19.61 -15.75 -18.31
C TYR A 302 18.39 -14.91 -18.76
N PRO A 303 18.60 -13.67 -19.24
CA PRO A 303 17.50 -12.80 -19.62
C PRO A 303 16.73 -13.34 -20.83
N VAL A 304 15.44 -13.03 -20.87
CA VAL A 304 14.53 -13.43 -21.96
C VAL A 304 13.76 -12.22 -22.48
N GLU A 305 13.30 -12.30 -23.74
CA GLU A 305 12.47 -11.26 -24.34
C GLU A 305 10.97 -11.51 -24.14
N ASN A 306 10.58 -12.75 -23.89
CA ASN A 306 9.20 -13.18 -23.77
C ASN A 306 8.72 -13.27 -22.32
N THR A 307 7.61 -12.60 -22.03
CA THR A 307 6.94 -12.65 -20.72
C THR A 307 6.56 -14.07 -20.31
N SER A 308 6.09 -14.90 -21.28
CA SER A 308 5.73 -16.30 -21.00
C SER A 308 6.92 -17.15 -20.55
N GLU A 309 8.12 -16.90 -21.09
CA GLU A 309 9.34 -17.56 -20.67
C GLU A 309 9.77 -17.11 -19.28
N ALA A 310 9.72 -15.81 -19.02
CA ALA A 310 10.01 -15.27 -17.70
C ALA A 310 9.07 -15.83 -16.60
N LEU A 311 7.78 -15.94 -16.90
CA LEU A 311 6.79 -16.49 -15.96
C LEU A 311 7.02 -17.97 -15.68
N LYS A 312 7.47 -18.79 -16.66
CA LYS A 312 7.85 -20.20 -16.42
C LYS A 312 9.03 -20.34 -15.46
N MET A 313 9.83 -19.30 -15.26
CA MET A 313 10.96 -19.34 -14.34
C MET A 313 10.54 -19.27 -12.87
N ILE A 314 9.32 -18.81 -12.59
CA ILE A 314 8.76 -18.65 -11.23
C ILE A 314 7.66 -19.67 -10.91
N THR A 315 7.09 -20.32 -11.93
CA THR A 315 6.13 -21.42 -11.74
C THR A 315 6.91 -22.73 -11.65
N LYS A 316 6.96 -23.30 -10.47
CA LYS A 316 7.33 -24.72 -10.26
C LYS A 316 6.07 -25.54 -10.08
#